data_80207fbef95b538fa02544001f7db817
#
_entry.id   80207fbef95b538fa02544001f7db817
#
_cell.length_a   1.000
_cell.length_b   1.000
_cell.length_c   1.000
_cell.angle_alpha   90.00
_cell.angle_beta   90.00
_cell.angle_gamma   90.00
#
_symmetry.space_group_name_H-M   'P 1'
#
loop_
_entity.id
_entity.type
_entity.pdbx_description
1 polymer ?
#
loop_
_entity_poly.entity_id
_entity_poly.type
_entity_poly.pdbx_seq_one_letter_code
_entity_poly.pdbx_strand_id
1 'polypeptide(L)'
;MKSSKRKICQVLALVVSGMGASLAMAAGPVIQGGGSSLVAPTIGSVSNPASEIGLFGTSEGTFTYYSVGSGAGQNAFLNNQPTFFGAGVTGTVHFANSDAALTTAQVTAYNNTGLGTTNGPLIQIPYIVTAITVPVVNAPAVTSSTTPQTTPGQAHSIALNDDDLCGIFSGKLTNWNQVINPETKTAYTTNAAPIKVVYRSDGSGTTELLTRHLAAVCTTANTASGVKFTDSLTFANTTAFPSGVPANFVAASGSAGVRGSLASLSSAGTAAVAYLSPDYTNTFLASQSSVVTSSGALQLPIASLYNTKDTKYYAPTYANATKAIGTITAPSGAAAGDPTQWVPVSGSAYAALANPASGYPVSGTSQIILSQCYSNAAAGAAVHDFLNNHYTNASYASVVHGNGFDTVPSGFQTAISSNFLSNSSNNFLDINDSSVCGAGGFAGR
;
A
#
# COMPACT_ATOMS: atom_id res chain seq x y z
N MET A 1 -20.31 -10.21 91.60
CA MET A 1 -21.40 -9.95 90.69
C MET A 1 -21.02 -10.51 89.31
N LYS A 2 -21.90 -11.15 88.67
CA LYS A 2 -21.75 -12.24 87.68
C LYS A 2 -20.85 -12.02 86.50
N SER A 3 -19.81 -12.89 86.39
CA SER A 3 -18.95 -13.09 85.20
C SER A 3 -19.63 -14.09 84.28
N SER A 4 -19.81 -13.75 83.01
CA SER A 4 -20.29 -14.63 81.97
C SER A 4 -19.10 -15.07 81.08
N LYS A 5 -18.80 -16.35 81.14
CA LYS A 5 -17.78 -16.98 80.30
C LYS A 5 -18.37 -17.26 78.91
N ARG A 6 -17.85 -16.60 77.86
CA ARG A 6 -18.12 -16.98 76.46
C ARG A 6 -17.12 -18.04 76.00
N LYS A 7 -17.63 -19.17 75.53
CA LYS A 7 -16.89 -20.25 74.91
C LYS A 7 -16.57 -19.82 73.45
N ILE A 8 -15.31 -19.86 73.11
CA ILE A 8 -14.86 -19.65 71.75
C ILE A 8 -14.81 -21.02 71.04
N CYS A 9 -15.70 -21.23 70.08
CA CYS A 9 -15.60 -22.35 69.14
C CYS A 9 -14.56 -21.99 68.08
N GLN A 10 -13.46 -22.74 68.06
CA GLN A 10 -12.51 -22.72 66.98
C GLN A 10 -13.08 -23.51 65.79
N VAL A 11 -13.45 -22.81 64.72
CA VAL A 11 -13.72 -23.43 63.42
C VAL A 11 -12.40 -23.45 62.67
N LEU A 12 -11.87 -24.63 62.48
CA LEU A 12 -10.72 -24.87 61.63
C LEU A 12 -11.17 -24.79 60.17
N ALA A 13 -10.96 -23.64 59.50
CA ALA A 13 -11.16 -23.52 58.10
C ALA A 13 -9.97 -24.10 57.37
N LEU A 14 -10.13 -25.26 56.73
CA LEU A 14 -9.17 -25.86 55.82
C LEU A 14 -9.15 -25.00 54.54
N VAL A 15 -8.18 -24.12 54.38
CA VAL A 15 -7.91 -23.42 53.13
C VAL A 15 -7.20 -24.40 52.22
N VAL A 16 -7.94 -25.05 51.35
CA VAL A 16 -7.38 -25.72 50.18
C VAL A 16 -6.93 -24.63 49.24
N SER A 17 -5.65 -24.24 49.30
CA SER A 17 -5.00 -23.44 48.28
C SER A 17 -4.88 -24.29 47.01
N GLY A 18 -5.92 -24.24 46.17
CA GLY A 18 -5.81 -24.63 44.78
C GLY A 18 -4.78 -23.72 44.13
N MET A 19 -3.57 -24.21 43.93
CA MET A 19 -2.63 -23.61 42.98
C MET A 19 -3.26 -23.78 41.59
N GLY A 20 -4.08 -22.81 41.19
CA GLY A 20 -4.35 -22.55 39.78
C GLY A 20 -3.01 -22.15 39.16
N ALA A 21 -2.35 -23.10 38.56
CA ALA A 21 -1.33 -22.76 37.56
C ALA A 21 -2.05 -21.96 36.47
N SER A 22 -2.07 -20.64 36.60
CA SER A 22 -2.26 -19.77 35.44
C SER A 22 -1.12 -20.16 34.51
N LEU A 23 -1.45 -20.94 33.49
CA LEU A 23 -0.62 -21.05 32.30
C LEU A 23 -0.47 -19.61 31.81
N ALA A 24 0.63 -18.97 32.19
CA ALA A 24 1.08 -17.77 31.50
C ALA A 24 1.30 -18.24 30.06
N MET A 25 0.31 -18.03 29.20
CA MET A 25 0.49 -18.14 27.77
C MET A 25 1.67 -17.24 27.47
N ALA A 26 2.80 -17.83 27.09
CA ALA A 26 3.94 -17.04 26.64
C ALA A 26 3.41 -16.14 25.52
N ALA A 27 3.62 -14.83 25.68
CA ALA A 27 3.24 -13.90 24.61
C ALA A 27 3.91 -14.39 23.33
N GLY A 28 3.13 -14.48 22.24
CA GLY A 28 3.66 -14.87 20.93
C GLY A 28 4.82 -13.95 20.51
N PRO A 29 5.57 -14.33 19.46
CA PRO A 29 6.68 -13.54 18.97
C PRO A 29 6.22 -12.13 18.56
N VAL A 30 7.14 -11.16 18.73
CA VAL A 30 6.91 -9.81 18.17
C VAL A 30 7.31 -9.84 16.70
N ILE A 31 6.35 -9.54 15.83
CA ILE A 31 6.53 -9.47 14.38
C ILE A 31 6.45 -8.01 13.96
N GLN A 32 7.54 -7.47 13.46
CA GLN A 32 7.55 -6.08 13.01
C GLN A 32 7.85 -5.97 11.52
N GLY A 33 7.10 -5.11 10.86
CA GLY A 33 7.28 -4.75 9.47
C GLY A 33 6.80 -3.33 9.21
N GLY A 34 6.93 -2.89 7.99
CA GLY A 34 6.51 -1.54 7.62
C GLY A 34 6.84 -1.21 6.19
N GLY A 35 6.64 0.03 5.82
CA GLY A 35 6.92 0.50 4.48
C GLY A 35 5.75 1.31 3.92
N SER A 36 5.13 0.84 2.84
CA SER A 36 4.09 1.57 2.14
C SER A 36 3.06 2.21 3.08
N SER A 37 2.89 3.52 2.97
CA SER A 37 1.83 4.24 3.68
C SER A 37 0.46 4.05 3.02
N LEU A 38 0.42 3.51 1.80
CA LEU A 38 -0.79 3.21 1.06
C LEU A 38 -1.59 2.12 1.75
N VAL A 39 -0.97 1.02 2.15
CA VAL A 39 -1.65 -0.13 2.79
C VAL A 39 -1.75 -0.01 4.30
N ALA A 40 -1.20 1.06 4.90
CA ALA A 40 -1.12 1.18 6.36
C ALA A 40 -2.47 1.10 7.09
N PRO A 41 -3.56 1.74 6.65
CA PRO A 41 -4.88 1.58 7.28
C PRO A 41 -5.45 0.16 7.17
N THR A 42 -5.20 -0.54 6.07
CA THR A 42 -5.65 -1.92 5.84
C THR A 42 -4.93 -2.90 6.75
N ILE A 43 -3.60 -2.85 6.78
CA ILE A 43 -2.79 -3.67 7.69
C ILE A 43 -3.10 -3.30 9.14
N GLY A 44 -3.09 -2.01 9.46
CA GLY A 44 -3.59 -1.43 10.70
C GLY A 44 -2.79 -1.78 11.94
N SER A 45 -3.50 -2.10 13.02
CA SER A 45 -2.92 -2.39 14.33
C SER A 45 -3.86 -3.26 15.18
N VAL A 46 -3.34 -3.87 16.21
CA VAL A 46 -4.11 -4.70 17.17
C VAL A 46 -5.32 -3.96 17.77
N SER A 47 -5.22 -2.64 17.94
CA SER A 47 -6.32 -1.83 18.48
C SER A 47 -7.43 -1.50 17.45
N ASN A 48 -7.23 -1.80 16.18
CA ASN A 48 -8.22 -1.59 15.12
C ASN A 48 -8.81 -2.93 14.65
N PRO A 49 -9.96 -3.38 15.17
CA PRO A 49 -10.56 -4.66 14.80
C PRO A 49 -11.04 -4.72 13.34
N ALA A 50 -11.11 -3.58 12.65
CA ALA A 50 -11.44 -3.48 11.23
C ALA A 50 -10.18 -3.43 10.34
N SER A 51 -9.07 -3.94 10.82
CA SER A 51 -7.80 -4.08 10.10
C SER A 51 -7.29 -5.52 10.17
N GLU A 52 -6.35 -5.86 9.30
CA GLU A 52 -5.83 -7.23 9.23
C GLU A 52 -5.08 -7.65 10.50
N ILE A 53 -4.22 -6.78 11.07
CA ILE A 53 -3.57 -7.05 12.37
C ILE A 53 -4.62 -7.15 13.49
N GLY A 54 -5.66 -6.32 13.44
CA GLY A 54 -6.73 -6.39 14.42
C GLY A 54 -7.54 -7.69 14.35
N LEU A 55 -7.79 -8.20 13.14
CA LEU A 55 -8.43 -9.51 12.92
C LEU A 55 -7.53 -10.68 13.34
N PHE A 56 -6.22 -10.58 13.09
CA PHE A 56 -5.26 -11.60 13.49
C PHE A 56 -5.13 -11.72 15.01
N GLY A 57 -5.20 -10.59 15.70
CA GLY A 57 -5.07 -10.55 17.17
C GLY A 57 -3.63 -10.76 17.63
N THR A 58 -3.46 -11.40 18.81
CA THR A 58 -2.13 -11.55 19.46
C THR A 58 -1.81 -12.98 19.89
N SER A 59 -2.68 -13.95 19.60
CA SER A 59 -2.51 -15.34 20.06
C SER A 59 -1.31 -16.04 19.47
N GLU A 60 -1.03 -15.80 18.20
CA GLU A 60 0.04 -16.43 17.44
C GLU A 60 1.27 -15.53 17.30
N GLY A 61 1.10 -14.21 17.41
CA GLY A 61 2.16 -13.22 17.35
C GLY A 61 1.62 -11.80 17.47
N THR A 62 2.44 -10.90 17.95
CA THR A 62 2.09 -9.48 18.05
C THR A 62 2.69 -8.74 16.87
N PHE A 63 1.84 -8.39 15.89
CA PHE A 63 2.25 -7.65 14.72
C PHE A 63 2.29 -6.14 14.96
N THR A 64 3.30 -5.48 14.40
CA THR A 64 3.42 -4.02 14.36
C THR A 64 3.75 -3.59 12.94
N TYR A 65 3.06 -2.55 12.45
CA TYR A 65 3.28 -1.97 11.13
C TYR A 65 3.71 -0.50 11.22
N TYR A 66 4.83 -0.16 10.58
CA TYR A 66 5.40 1.19 10.53
C TYR A 66 5.14 1.82 9.15
N SER A 67 4.31 2.86 9.11
CA SER A 67 3.95 3.58 7.89
C SER A 67 5.01 4.63 7.54
N VAL A 68 6.06 4.24 6.82
CA VAL A 68 7.25 5.08 6.56
C VAL A 68 7.56 5.30 5.07
N GLY A 69 6.74 4.76 4.18
CA GLY A 69 6.94 4.79 2.73
C GLY A 69 7.69 3.56 2.20
N SER A 70 7.42 3.22 0.94
CA SER A 70 7.92 2.00 0.28
C SER A 70 9.45 1.92 0.28
N GLY A 71 10.12 3.02 -0.03
CA GLY A 71 11.59 3.05 -0.07
C GLY A 71 12.24 2.76 1.28
N ALA A 72 11.71 3.32 2.38
CA ALA A 72 12.18 3.02 3.73
C ALA A 72 11.89 1.55 4.11
N GLY A 73 10.70 1.02 3.74
CA GLY A 73 10.35 -0.38 3.95
C GLY A 73 11.30 -1.35 3.24
N GLN A 74 11.57 -1.11 1.96
CA GLN A 74 12.55 -1.90 1.19
C GLN A 74 13.93 -1.89 1.86
N ASN A 75 14.44 -0.70 2.23
CA ASN A 75 15.73 -0.57 2.88
C ASN A 75 15.77 -1.26 4.25
N ALA A 76 14.70 -1.12 5.05
CA ALA A 76 14.60 -1.80 6.33
C ALA A 76 14.70 -3.32 6.16
N PHE A 77 13.97 -3.88 5.21
CA PHE A 77 13.95 -5.32 4.96
C PHE A 77 15.27 -5.82 4.37
N LEU A 78 15.75 -5.22 3.29
CA LEU A 78 16.95 -5.68 2.57
C LEU A 78 18.21 -5.64 3.45
N ASN A 79 18.26 -4.73 4.42
CA ASN A 79 19.39 -4.57 5.33
C ASN A 79 19.14 -5.13 6.75
N ASN A 80 17.95 -5.66 7.04
CA ASN A 80 17.47 -5.99 8.38
C ASN A 80 17.73 -4.83 9.39
N GLN A 81 17.43 -3.61 8.97
CA GLN A 81 17.74 -2.41 9.73
C GLN A 81 16.46 -1.68 10.17
N PRO A 82 15.98 -1.95 11.39
CA PRO A 82 14.69 -1.42 11.87
C PRO A 82 14.69 0.10 12.08
N THR A 83 15.85 0.76 12.14
CA THR A 83 15.95 2.21 12.26
C THR A 83 15.38 2.98 11.06
N PHE A 84 15.18 2.31 9.90
CA PHE A 84 14.41 2.87 8.80
C PHE A 84 12.90 3.01 9.12
N PHE A 85 12.41 2.30 10.12
CA PHE A 85 11.04 2.45 10.63
C PHE A 85 10.88 3.61 11.61
N GLY A 86 11.98 4.08 12.18
CA GLY A 86 12.02 5.21 13.10
C GLY A 86 13.23 5.15 14.03
N ALA A 87 13.65 6.30 14.52
CA ALA A 87 14.73 6.40 15.49
C ALA A 87 14.37 5.60 16.75
N GLY A 88 15.28 4.73 17.20
CA GLY A 88 15.08 3.89 18.39
C GLY A 88 14.28 2.61 18.16
N VAL A 89 13.76 2.34 16.96
CA VAL A 89 13.19 1.02 16.63
C VAL A 89 14.32 0.00 16.54
N THR A 90 14.16 -1.14 17.23
CA THR A 90 15.16 -2.21 17.35
C THR A 90 14.52 -3.57 17.02
N GLY A 91 15.34 -4.62 16.92
CA GLY A 91 14.89 -5.99 16.64
C GLY A 91 14.90 -6.34 15.14
N THR A 92 14.34 -7.48 14.81
CA THR A 92 14.35 -8.02 13.45
C THR A 92 13.25 -7.40 12.60
N VAL A 93 13.56 -7.04 11.34
CA VAL A 93 12.57 -6.64 10.34
C VAL A 93 12.02 -7.91 9.67
N HIS A 94 10.82 -8.33 10.00
CA HIS A 94 10.26 -9.61 9.53
C HIS A 94 9.67 -9.51 8.13
N PHE A 95 9.04 -8.36 7.80
CA PHE A 95 8.44 -8.12 6.49
C PHE A 95 8.48 -6.63 6.13
N ALA A 96 8.23 -6.33 4.85
CA ALA A 96 7.96 -4.97 4.39
C ALA A 96 6.85 -4.96 3.35
N ASN A 97 6.13 -3.84 3.23
CA ASN A 97 5.23 -3.61 2.12
C ASN A 97 5.74 -2.46 1.24
N SER A 98 5.59 -2.64 -0.06
CA SER A 98 6.02 -1.66 -1.06
C SER A 98 5.10 -1.68 -2.27
N ASP A 99 4.64 -0.52 -2.74
CA ASP A 99 3.84 -0.46 -3.97
C ASP A 99 4.75 -0.45 -5.21
N ALA A 100 6.06 -0.24 -5.01
CA ALA A 100 7.09 -0.45 -6.02
C ALA A 100 7.73 -1.84 -5.85
N ALA A 101 7.83 -2.59 -6.94
CA ALA A 101 8.55 -3.86 -6.92
C ALA A 101 10.05 -3.63 -6.68
N LEU A 102 10.71 -4.61 -6.04
CA LEU A 102 12.16 -4.65 -5.99
C LEU A 102 12.72 -4.78 -7.40
N THR A 103 13.74 -4.00 -7.70
CA THR A 103 14.45 -4.09 -8.97
C THR A 103 15.32 -5.36 -9.03
N THR A 104 15.61 -5.83 -10.23
CA THR A 104 16.54 -6.94 -10.43
C THR A 104 17.90 -6.69 -9.75
N ALA A 105 18.37 -5.45 -9.75
CA ALA A 105 19.64 -5.07 -9.09
C ALA A 105 19.55 -5.26 -7.56
N GLN A 106 18.44 -4.87 -6.92
CA GLN A 106 18.23 -5.05 -5.48
C GLN A 106 18.15 -6.53 -5.10
N VAL A 107 17.39 -7.33 -5.87
CA VAL A 107 17.28 -8.78 -5.63
C VAL A 107 18.63 -9.47 -5.82
N THR A 108 19.38 -9.13 -6.88
CA THR A 108 20.72 -9.66 -7.14
C THR A 108 21.69 -9.29 -6.02
N ALA A 109 21.68 -8.04 -5.56
CA ALA A 109 22.53 -7.61 -4.45
C ALA A 109 22.19 -8.32 -3.15
N TYR A 110 20.91 -8.47 -2.82
CA TYR A 110 20.46 -9.21 -1.64
C TYR A 110 20.93 -10.68 -1.67
N ASN A 111 20.75 -11.37 -2.79
CA ASN A 111 21.08 -12.78 -2.92
C ASN A 111 22.59 -13.07 -2.94
N ASN A 112 23.39 -12.22 -3.60
CA ASN A 112 24.80 -12.51 -3.87
C ASN A 112 25.79 -11.91 -2.85
N THR A 113 25.47 -10.76 -2.28
CA THR A 113 26.38 -10.02 -1.38
C THR A 113 25.69 -9.52 -0.11
N GLY A 114 24.37 -9.62 -0.06
CA GLY A 114 23.55 -9.16 1.06
C GLY A 114 23.14 -10.31 2.00
N LEU A 115 22.06 -10.05 2.72
CA LEU A 115 21.56 -10.97 3.75
C LEU A 115 21.00 -12.29 3.17
N GLY A 116 20.70 -12.36 1.89
CA GLY A 116 20.26 -13.60 1.23
C GLY A 116 21.27 -14.73 1.36
N THR A 117 22.57 -14.41 1.46
CA THR A 117 23.63 -15.41 1.63
C THR A 117 23.57 -16.15 2.99
N THR A 118 22.97 -15.54 4.00
CA THR A 118 22.85 -16.09 5.36
C THR A 118 21.42 -16.35 5.79
N ASN A 119 20.52 -15.43 5.46
CA ASN A 119 19.11 -15.50 5.85
C ASN A 119 18.24 -16.32 4.87
N GLY A 120 18.78 -16.65 3.70
CA GLY A 120 18.05 -17.36 2.65
C GLY A 120 17.27 -16.45 1.72
N PRO A 121 16.53 -17.05 0.77
CA PRO A 121 15.80 -16.32 -0.26
C PRO A 121 14.80 -15.33 0.34
N LEU A 122 14.61 -14.19 -0.34
CA LEU A 122 13.46 -13.33 -0.11
C LEU A 122 12.29 -13.73 -1.01
N ILE A 123 11.10 -13.51 -0.52
CA ILE A 123 9.84 -13.66 -1.24
C ILE A 123 9.30 -12.24 -1.48
N GLN A 124 8.92 -11.93 -2.71
CA GLN A 124 8.15 -10.74 -3.06
C GLN A 124 6.93 -11.18 -3.85
N ILE A 125 5.74 -10.91 -3.33
CA ILE A 125 4.48 -11.31 -3.95
C ILE A 125 3.46 -10.15 -3.90
N PRO A 126 2.54 -10.06 -4.88
CA PRO A 126 1.47 -9.09 -4.85
C PRO A 126 0.58 -9.31 -3.62
N TYR A 127 0.34 -8.24 -2.86
CA TYR A 127 -0.47 -8.23 -1.65
C TYR A 127 -1.90 -7.77 -1.94
N ILE A 128 -2.04 -6.61 -2.57
CA ILE A 128 -3.33 -6.04 -3.00
C ILE A 128 -3.22 -5.43 -4.39
N VAL A 129 -4.38 -5.21 -5.05
CA VAL A 129 -4.52 -4.39 -6.25
C VAL A 129 -5.07 -3.03 -5.85
N THR A 130 -4.53 -1.96 -6.42
CA THR A 130 -4.87 -0.57 -6.09
C THR A 130 -5.00 0.33 -7.31
N ALA A 131 -5.90 1.31 -7.23
CA ALA A 131 -5.87 2.52 -8.04
C ALA A 131 -5.07 3.61 -7.30
N ILE A 132 -4.42 4.51 -8.02
CA ILE A 132 -3.88 5.75 -7.46
C ILE A 132 -4.83 6.88 -7.83
N THR A 133 -5.54 7.39 -6.85
CA THR A 133 -6.55 8.43 -7.00
C THR A 133 -5.90 9.79 -7.25
N VAL A 134 -6.65 10.69 -7.90
CA VAL A 134 -6.25 12.08 -8.13
C VAL A 134 -7.23 13.01 -7.40
N PRO A 135 -6.95 13.37 -6.14
CA PRO A 135 -7.72 14.38 -5.40
C PRO A 135 -7.63 15.76 -6.06
N VAL A 136 -8.77 16.48 -6.08
CA VAL A 136 -8.90 17.82 -6.69
C VAL A 136 -9.68 18.74 -5.74
N VAL A 137 -9.01 19.39 -4.79
CA VAL A 137 -9.67 20.28 -3.84
C VAL A 137 -9.83 21.69 -4.42
N ASN A 138 -10.94 22.38 -4.09
CA ASN A 138 -11.30 23.72 -4.59
C ASN A 138 -11.19 23.83 -6.13
N ALA A 139 -11.45 22.73 -6.82
CA ALA A 139 -11.54 22.68 -8.27
C ALA A 139 -12.83 23.39 -8.75
N PRO A 140 -12.92 23.75 -10.04
CA PRO A 140 -14.16 24.25 -10.61
C PRO A 140 -15.34 23.30 -10.44
N ALA A 141 -16.57 23.80 -10.60
CA ALA A 141 -17.75 22.95 -10.55
C ALA A 141 -17.70 21.84 -11.63
N VAL A 142 -18.24 20.67 -11.28
CA VAL A 142 -18.38 19.57 -12.22
C VAL A 142 -19.46 19.94 -13.26
N THR A 143 -19.06 19.96 -14.52
CA THR A 143 -19.95 20.24 -15.65
C THR A 143 -20.22 18.99 -16.51
N SER A 144 -19.51 17.90 -16.23
CA SER A 144 -19.64 16.63 -16.93
C SER A 144 -20.96 15.93 -16.59
N SER A 145 -21.50 15.19 -17.56
CA SER A 145 -22.77 14.46 -17.43
C SER A 145 -22.61 12.95 -17.65
N THR A 146 -21.44 12.50 -18.13
CA THR A 146 -21.14 11.08 -18.42
C THR A 146 -20.04 10.50 -17.55
N THR A 147 -19.37 11.33 -16.75
CA THR A 147 -18.31 10.87 -15.84
C THR A 147 -18.89 10.12 -14.64
N PRO A 148 -18.20 9.09 -14.15
CA PRO A 148 -18.69 8.31 -13.01
C PRO A 148 -18.63 9.11 -11.70
N GLN A 149 -19.41 8.67 -10.73
CA GLN A 149 -19.26 9.10 -9.35
C GLN A 149 -17.90 8.67 -8.79
N THR A 150 -17.26 9.57 -8.03
CA THR A 150 -15.98 9.30 -7.32
C THR A 150 -15.98 9.85 -5.90
N THR A 151 -17.02 10.62 -5.56
CA THR A 151 -17.10 11.37 -4.30
C THR A 151 -18.51 11.22 -3.74
N PRO A 152 -18.68 11.07 -2.41
CA PRO A 152 -20.00 11.00 -1.79
C PRO A 152 -20.88 12.22 -2.15
N GLY A 153 -22.13 11.96 -2.53
CA GLY A 153 -23.10 13.02 -2.82
C GLY A 153 -22.91 13.77 -4.15
N GLN A 154 -21.94 13.39 -4.99
CA GLN A 154 -21.72 13.97 -6.32
C GLN A 154 -21.98 12.89 -7.38
N ALA A 155 -23.00 13.07 -8.22
CA ALA A 155 -23.35 12.08 -9.26
C ALA A 155 -22.25 11.93 -10.32
N HIS A 156 -21.52 12.98 -10.60
CA HIS A 156 -20.45 13.06 -11.60
C HIS A 156 -19.19 13.64 -10.98
N SER A 157 -18.05 13.45 -11.65
CA SER A 157 -16.75 13.94 -11.22
C SER A 157 -16.10 14.83 -12.27
N ILE A 158 -15.12 15.64 -11.84
CA ILE A 158 -14.13 16.17 -12.77
C ILE A 158 -13.42 14.99 -13.43
N ALA A 159 -13.24 15.03 -14.75
CA ALA A 159 -12.44 14.07 -15.48
C ALA A 159 -11.11 14.68 -15.88
N LEU A 160 -10.06 13.87 -15.84
CA LEU A 160 -8.74 14.24 -16.39
C LEU A 160 -8.31 13.16 -17.37
N ASN A 161 -7.63 13.56 -18.43
CA ASN A 161 -6.98 12.65 -19.36
C ASN A 161 -5.45 12.69 -19.19
N ASP A 162 -4.71 11.94 -20.01
CA ASP A 162 -3.25 11.86 -19.94
C ASP A 162 -2.60 13.24 -20.19
N ASP A 163 -3.14 14.07 -21.09
CA ASP A 163 -2.61 15.43 -21.34
C ASP A 163 -2.78 16.33 -20.11
N ASP A 164 -3.90 16.24 -19.41
CA ASP A 164 -4.15 16.99 -18.18
C ASP A 164 -3.20 16.52 -17.06
N LEU A 165 -3.06 15.19 -16.87
CA LEU A 165 -2.15 14.63 -15.88
C LEU A 165 -0.69 15.04 -16.16
N CYS A 166 -0.22 14.87 -17.40
CA CYS A 166 1.13 15.26 -17.81
C CYS A 166 1.35 16.76 -17.62
N GLY A 167 0.38 17.58 -17.99
CA GLY A 167 0.43 19.02 -17.85
C GLY A 167 0.47 19.49 -16.40
N ILE A 168 -0.40 18.97 -15.55
CA ILE A 168 -0.50 19.34 -14.15
C ILE A 168 0.76 18.87 -13.40
N PHE A 169 1.10 17.60 -13.48
CA PHE A 169 2.23 17.03 -12.73
C PHE A 169 3.61 17.43 -13.27
N SER A 170 3.71 18.00 -14.47
CA SER A 170 4.95 18.64 -14.94
C SER A 170 5.05 20.14 -14.61
N GLY A 171 3.94 20.77 -14.21
CA GLY A 171 3.85 22.21 -14.01
C GLY A 171 3.64 23.01 -15.29
N LYS A 172 3.26 22.37 -16.42
CA LYS A 172 2.84 23.05 -17.64
C LYS A 172 1.46 23.69 -17.47
N LEU A 173 0.52 22.97 -16.86
CA LEU A 173 -0.80 23.48 -16.49
C LEU A 173 -0.79 23.89 -15.03
N THR A 174 -0.74 25.20 -14.81
CA THR A 174 -0.65 25.79 -13.45
C THR A 174 -1.96 26.42 -13.00
N ASN A 175 -2.99 26.35 -13.84
CA ASN A 175 -4.25 27.04 -13.63
C ASN A 175 -5.43 26.24 -14.24
N TRP A 176 -6.56 26.21 -13.55
CA TRP A 176 -7.74 25.45 -14.01
C TRP A 176 -8.35 25.95 -15.33
N ASN A 177 -8.12 27.22 -15.70
CA ASN A 177 -8.54 27.73 -17.03
C ASN A 177 -7.66 27.19 -18.18
N GLN A 178 -6.61 26.44 -17.88
CA GLN A 178 -5.75 25.75 -18.86
C GLN A 178 -6.09 24.24 -18.95
N VAL A 179 -6.82 23.70 -17.96
CA VAL A 179 -7.20 22.27 -17.92
C VAL A 179 -8.46 22.07 -18.76
N ILE A 180 -8.38 21.16 -19.71
CA ILE A 180 -9.45 20.92 -20.69
C ILE A 180 -10.31 19.76 -20.24
N ASN A 181 -11.62 19.98 -20.08
CA ASN A 181 -12.57 18.90 -19.82
C ASN A 181 -12.57 17.92 -21.03
N PRO A 182 -12.17 16.65 -20.86
CA PRO A 182 -12.09 15.70 -21.96
C PRO A 182 -13.46 15.35 -22.55
N GLU A 183 -14.58 15.62 -21.85
CA GLU A 183 -15.94 15.42 -22.36
C GLU A 183 -16.36 16.58 -23.28
N THR A 184 -16.24 17.82 -22.82
CA THR A 184 -16.74 19.01 -23.54
C THR A 184 -15.71 19.63 -24.49
N LYS A 185 -14.42 19.27 -24.37
CA LYS A 185 -13.28 19.85 -25.10
C LYS A 185 -13.07 21.34 -24.85
N THR A 186 -13.58 21.84 -23.72
CA THR A 186 -13.43 23.24 -23.28
C THR A 186 -12.74 23.29 -21.91
N ALA A 187 -12.16 24.43 -21.56
CA ALA A 187 -11.59 24.62 -20.23
C ALA A 187 -12.66 24.45 -19.13
N TYR A 188 -12.27 23.93 -17.97
CA TYR A 188 -13.18 23.77 -16.83
C TYR A 188 -13.71 25.10 -16.30
N THR A 189 -12.98 26.16 -16.50
CA THR A 189 -13.36 27.54 -16.11
C THR A 189 -12.66 28.55 -17.02
N THR A 190 -13.27 29.72 -17.19
CA THR A 190 -12.62 30.87 -17.82
C THR A 190 -11.85 31.73 -16.81
N ASN A 191 -12.13 31.56 -15.52
CA ASN A 191 -11.51 32.32 -14.45
C ASN A 191 -10.14 31.75 -14.08
N ALA A 192 -9.22 32.62 -13.68
CA ALA A 192 -7.96 32.20 -13.11
C ALA A 192 -8.17 31.50 -11.75
N ALA A 193 -7.73 30.25 -11.66
CA ALA A 193 -7.75 29.45 -10.43
C ALA A 193 -6.41 28.68 -10.33
N PRO A 194 -5.36 29.28 -9.76
CA PRO A 194 -4.02 28.69 -9.69
C PRO A 194 -4.03 27.36 -8.94
N ILE A 195 -3.33 26.37 -9.50
CA ILE A 195 -3.26 25.01 -8.98
C ILE A 195 -1.99 24.84 -8.16
N LYS A 196 -2.09 24.37 -6.92
CA LYS A 196 -0.99 23.76 -6.18
C LYS A 196 -0.95 22.26 -6.46
N VAL A 197 0.24 21.69 -6.63
CA VAL A 197 0.44 20.25 -6.80
C VAL A 197 1.10 19.69 -5.54
N VAL A 198 0.42 18.79 -4.82
CA VAL A 198 0.98 18.15 -3.63
C VAL A 198 1.62 16.83 -4.05
N TYR A 199 2.90 16.66 -3.75
CA TYR A 199 3.67 15.48 -4.11
C TYR A 199 4.37 14.84 -2.90
N ARG A 200 4.71 13.55 -3.01
CA ARG A 200 5.44 12.79 -1.98
C ARG A 200 6.91 13.19 -1.96
N SER A 201 7.38 13.62 -0.80
CA SER A 201 8.80 13.95 -0.57
C SER A 201 9.63 12.75 -0.12
N ASP A 202 9.00 11.69 0.32
CA ASP A 202 9.61 10.42 0.71
C ASP A 202 9.69 9.43 -0.46
N GLY A 203 10.48 8.36 -0.32
CA GLY A 203 10.50 7.25 -1.27
C GLY A 203 9.18 6.47 -1.23
N SER A 204 8.34 6.67 -2.24
CA SER A 204 6.94 6.25 -2.26
C SER A 204 6.62 5.35 -3.45
N GLY A 205 6.06 4.16 -3.19
CA GLY A 205 5.50 3.32 -4.24
C GLY A 205 4.26 3.91 -4.89
N THR A 206 3.46 4.70 -4.14
CA THR A 206 2.36 5.48 -4.73
C THR A 206 2.88 6.46 -5.79
N THR A 207 4.07 7.06 -5.56
CA THR A 207 4.76 7.87 -6.55
C THR A 207 5.20 7.04 -7.75
N GLU A 208 5.77 5.86 -7.50
CA GLU A 208 6.22 4.96 -8.57
C GLU A 208 5.05 4.60 -9.49
N LEU A 209 3.90 4.17 -8.95
CA LEU A 209 2.73 3.81 -9.74
C LEU A 209 2.22 4.98 -10.61
N LEU A 210 2.22 6.21 -10.07
CA LEU A 210 1.90 7.40 -10.87
C LEU A 210 2.96 7.66 -11.93
N THR A 211 4.23 7.73 -11.56
CA THR A 211 5.32 8.11 -12.47
C THR A 211 5.58 7.06 -13.54
N ARG A 212 5.31 5.79 -13.26
CA ARG A 212 5.28 4.71 -14.26
C ARG A 212 4.28 5.01 -15.38
N HIS A 213 3.05 5.39 -15.02
CA HIS A 213 2.03 5.80 -16.00
C HIS A 213 2.47 7.06 -16.76
N LEU A 214 2.88 8.11 -16.04
CA LEU A 214 3.32 9.36 -16.66
C LEU A 214 4.53 9.14 -17.61
N ALA A 215 5.46 8.26 -17.25
CA ALA A 215 6.60 7.92 -18.13
C ALA A 215 6.16 7.23 -19.43
N ALA A 216 5.03 6.50 -19.40
CA ALA A 216 4.50 5.81 -20.56
C ALA A 216 3.66 6.70 -21.49
N VAL A 217 3.00 7.75 -20.95
CA VAL A 217 2.02 8.53 -21.73
C VAL A 217 2.46 9.98 -21.98
N CYS A 218 3.38 10.52 -21.17
CA CYS A 218 3.79 11.91 -21.30
C CYS A 218 4.86 12.09 -22.37
N THR A 219 4.71 13.17 -23.12
CA THR A 219 5.62 13.59 -24.20
C THR A 219 6.05 15.04 -23.99
N THR A 220 7.00 15.51 -24.78
CA THR A 220 7.41 16.92 -24.79
C THR A 220 6.28 17.87 -25.20
N ALA A 221 5.24 17.37 -25.87
CA ALA A 221 4.10 18.17 -26.27
C ALA A 221 3.15 18.47 -25.11
N ASN A 222 3.01 17.55 -24.14
CA ASN A 222 2.06 17.70 -23.03
C ASN A 222 2.71 17.94 -21.66
N THR A 223 4.06 18.00 -21.57
CA THR A 223 4.81 18.37 -20.35
C THR A 223 5.36 19.79 -20.39
N ALA A 224 5.77 20.33 -19.25
CA ALA A 224 6.59 21.54 -19.18
C ALA A 224 7.96 21.30 -19.83
N SER A 225 8.54 22.36 -20.37
CA SER A 225 9.86 22.29 -21.04
C SER A 225 10.91 21.72 -20.08
N GLY A 226 11.68 20.73 -20.57
CA GLY A 226 12.74 20.07 -19.81
C GLY A 226 12.26 18.99 -18.83
N VAL A 227 10.96 18.81 -18.61
CA VAL A 227 10.41 17.76 -17.73
C VAL A 227 10.23 16.48 -18.54
N LYS A 228 10.81 15.37 -18.03
CA LYS A 228 10.67 14.03 -18.60
C LYS A 228 10.46 13.02 -17.46
N PHE A 229 9.24 12.55 -17.27
CA PHE A 229 8.95 11.56 -16.25
C PHE A 229 9.72 10.26 -16.47
N THR A 230 10.13 9.68 -15.36
CA THR A 230 10.74 8.35 -15.28
C THR A 230 10.06 7.59 -14.17
N ASP A 231 9.91 6.29 -14.31
CA ASP A 231 9.45 5.39 -13.25
C ASP A 231 10.37 5.51 -12.03
N SER A 232 9.83 5.98 -10.90
CA SER A 232 10.64 6.35 -9.73
C SER A 232 9.84 6.37 -8.43
N LEU A 233 10.46 5.90 -7.36
CA LEU A 233 10.00 6.11 -5.98
C LEU A 233 10.04 7.58 -5.55
N THR A 234 10.86 8.41 -6.20
CA THR A 234 11.08 9.81 -5.84
C THR A 234 10.46 10.72 -6.90
N PHE A 235 9.42 11.47 -6.55
CA PHE A 235 8.76 12.39 -7.49
C PHE A 235 9.70 13.49 -7.96
N ALA A 236 10.33 14.20 -7.02
CA ALA A 236 11.23 15.32 -7.28
C ALA A 236 12.65 14.86 -7.64
N ASN A 237 12.78 13.80 -8.49
CA ASN A 237 14.09 13.34 -8.92
C ASN A 237 14.69 14.25 -10.01
N THR A 238 16.02 14.36 -10.04
CA THR A 238 16.75 15.25 -10.95
C THR A 238 16.67 14.83 -12.41
N THR A 239 16.34 13.59 -12.72
CA THR A 239 16.11 13.12 -14.09
C THR A 239 14.81 13.68 -14.65
N ALA A 240 13.74 13.62 -13.85
CA ALA A 240 12.44 14.16 -14.25
C ALA A 240 12.41 15.70 -14.19
N PHE A 241 13.04 16.28 -13.17
CA PHE A 241 13.04 17.73 -12.92
C PHE A 241 14.49 18.25 -12.80
N PRO A 242 15.23 18.40 -13.89
CA PRO A 242 16.65 18.81 -13.86
C PRO A 242 16.87 20.21 -13.27
N SER A 243 15.85 21.09 -13.31
CA SER A 243 15.86 22.43 -12.69
C SER A 243 15.12 22.48 -11.35
N GLY A 244 14.78 21.34 -10.75
CA GLY A 244 13.91 21.23 -9.58
C GLY A 244 12.42 21.27 -9.93
N VAL A 245 11.56 20.92 -8.98
CA VAL A 245 10.11 20.98 -9.15
C VAL A 245 9.60 22.42 -9.23
N PRO A 246 8.51 22.70 -9.95
CA PRO A 246 7.92 24.04 -10.05
C PRO A 246 7.54 24.65 -8.68
N ALA A 247 7.58 25.98 -8.57
CA ALA A 247 7.33 26.71 -7.31
C ALA A 247 5.89 26.56 -6.75
N ASN A 248 4.93 26.13 -7.57
CA ASN A 248 3.57 25.82 -7.14
C ASN A 248 3.42 24.40 -6.56
N PHE A 249 4.51 23.62 -6.46
CA PHE A 249 4.50 22.28 -5.90
C PHE A 249 4.75 22.31 -4.38
N VAL A 250 4.06 21.43 -3.66
CA VAL A 250 4.10 21.33 -2.19
C VAL A 250 4.53 19.91 -1.82
N ALA A 251 5.65 19.80 -1.13
CA ALA A 251 6.18 18.53 -0.66
C ALA A 251 5.44 18.04 0.59
N ALA A 252 5.10 16.75 0.65
CA ALA A 252 4.46 16.13 1.80
C ALA A 252 4.97 14.71 2.01
N SER A 253 5.23 14.31 3.25
CA SER A 253 5.73 12.97 3.58
C SER A 253 4.58 12.02 3.93
N GLY A 254 4.58 10.84 3.32
CA GLY A 254 3.58 9.80 3.51
C GLY A 254 2.18 10.18 3.01
N SER A 255 1.29 9.20 2.92
CA SER A 255 -0.11 9.42 2.50
C SER A 255 -0.85 10.37 3.45
N ALA A 256 -0.62 10.27 4.76
CA ALA A 256 -1.21 11.15 5.76
C ALA A 256 -0.76 12.61 5.59
N GLY A 257 0.52 12.84 5.26
CA GLY A 257 1.05 14.18 4.98
C GLY A 257 0.43 14.81 3.73
N VAL A 258 0.28 14.04 2.64
CA VAL A 258 -0.43 14.52 1.44
C VAL A 258 -1.86 14.90 1.76
N ARG A 259 -2.60 14.03 2.48
CA ARG A 259 -3.97 14.33 2.92
C ARG A 259 -4.04 15.58 3.78
N GLY A 260 -3.12 15.73 4.75
CA GLY A 260 -3.05 16.92 5.62
C GLY A 260 -2.79 18.20 4.84
N SER A 261 -1.89 18.17 3.86
CA SER A 261 -1.62 19.30 2.97
C SER A 261 -2.85 19.67 2.14
N LEU A 262 -3.56 18.69 1.58
CA LEU A 262 -4.81 18.91 0.85
C LEU A 262 -5.90 19.50 1.75
N ALA A 263 -6.03 19.03 2.99
CA ALA A 263 -6.99 19.58 3.94
C ALA A 263 -6.70 21.05 4.26
N SER A 264 -5.43 21.40 4.48
CA SER A 264 -4.99 22.78 4.72
C SER A 264 -5.26 23.70 3.52
N LEU A 265 -4.94 23.24 2.30
CA LEU A 265 -5.18 23.99 1.07
C LEU A 265 -6.69 24.12 0.79
N SER A 266 -7.47 23.06 1.06
CA SER A 266 -8.92 23.09 0.94
C SER A 266 -9.55 24.14 1.86
N SER A 267 -9.14 24.17 3.11
CA SER A 267 -9.62 25.17 4.11
C SER A 267 -9.20 26.59 3.76
N ALA A 268 -8.06 26.76 3.09
CA ALA A 268 -7.57 28.07 2.64
C ALA A 268 -8.24 28.54 1.33
N GLY A 269 -9.16 27.78 0.74
CA GLY A 269 -9.77 28.10 -0.55
C GLY A 269 -8.79 28.00 -1.73
N THR A 270 -7.65 27.36 -1.56
CA THR A 270 -6.61 27.21 -2.59
C THR A 270 -6.86 25.93 -3.39
N ALA A 271 -6.95 26.05 -4.71
CA ALA A 271 -7.11 24.89 -5.57
C ALA A 271 -5.83 24.03 -5.57
N ALA A 272 -6.02 22.71 -5.41
CA ALA A 272 -4.89 21.80 -5.41
C ALA A 272 -5.24 20.44 -6.05
N VAL A 273 -4.21 19.82 -6.63
CA VAL A 273 -4.23 18.47 -7.18
C VAL A 273 -3.12 17.66 -6.51
N ALA A 274 -3.39 16.38 -6.25
CA ALA A 274 -2.42 15.44 -5.68
C ALA A 274 -2.61 14.04 -6.26
N TYR A 275 -1.82 13.11 -5.79
CA TYR A 275 -2.04 11.67 -5.96
C TYR A 275 -2.00 10.97 -4.60
N LEU A 276 -2.90 9.99 -4.41
CA LEU A 276 -3.13 9.40 -3.10
C LEU A 276 -3.81 8.03 -3.25
N SER A 277 -3.67 7.17 -2.26
CA SER A 277 -4.39 5.90 -2.21
C SER A 277 -5.88 6.10 -1.86
N PRO A 278 -6.78 5.18 -2.27
CA PRO A 278 -8.22 5.31 -2.03
C PRO A 278 -8.59 5.49 -0.56
N ASP A 279 -7.95 4.75 0.35
CA ASP A 279 -8.19 4.72 1.79
C ASP A 279 -7.92 6.05 2.52
N TYR A 280 -7.20 6.96 1.88
CA TYR A 280 -6.97 8.32 2.39
C TYR A 280 -7.89 9.39 1.77
N THR A 281 -8.86 9.01 0.95
CA THR A 281 -9.63 9.98 0.15
C THR A 281 -11.04 10.24 0.68
N ASN A 282 -11.96 9.31 0.49
CA ASN A 282 -13.37 9.47 0.89
C ASN A 282 -14.08 8.13 1.09
N THR A 283 -15.26 8.18 1.70
CA THR A 283 -16.06 6.99 2.04
C THR A 283 -16.73 6.33 0.84
N PHE A 284 -16.80 6.96 -0.31
CA PHE A 284 -17.31 6.32 -1.54
C PHE A 284 -16.32 5.27 -2.07
N LEU A 285 -15.02 5.56 -1.97
CA LEU A 285 -13.96 4.66 -2.43
C LEU A 285 -13.50 3.68 -1.35
N ALA A 286 -13.48 4.10 -0.07
CA ALA A 286 -12.94 3.33 1.04
C ALA A 286 -13.87 3.42 2.27
N SER A 287 -15.00 2.73 2.21
CA SER A 287 -16.10 2.85 3.18
C SER A 287 -15.78 2.38 4.60
N GLN A 288 -14.69 1.64 4.80
CA GLN A 288 -14.27 1.13 6.12
C GLN A 288 -12.91 1.70 6.57
N SER A 289 -12.23 2.49 5.74
CA SER A 289 -10.96 3.10 6.15
C SER A 289 -11.15 4.01 7.36
N SER A 290 -10.41 3.74 8.43
CA SER A 290 -10.43 4.55 9.66
C SER A 290 -10.03 6.01 9.43
N VAL A 291 -9.32 6.30 8.34
CA VAL A 291 -8.89 7.66 7.97
C VAL A 291 -10.06 8.52 7.50
N VAL A 292 -10.99 7.95 6.74
CA VAL A 292 -12.08 8.71 6.09
C VAL A 292 -13.42 8.52 6.77
N THR A 293 -13.58 7.51 7.64
CA THR A 293 -14.79 7.27 8.43
C THR A 293 -14.78 7.93 9.80
N SER A 294 -13.63 8.45 10.25
CA SER A 294 -13.53 9.18 11.51
C SER A 294 -14.44 10.43 11.50
N SER A 295 -15.02 10.75 12.66
CA SER A 295 -15.94 11.89 12.78
C SER A 295 -15.30 13.19 12.29
N GLY A 296 -15.99 13.89 11.38
CA GLY A 296 -15.49 15.13 10.78
C GLY A 296 -14.38 14.97 9.74
N ALA A 297 -14.06 13.74 9.34
CA ALA A 297 -13.06 13.51 8.31
C ALA A 297 -13.46 14.17 6.98
N LEU A 298 -12.51 14.93 6.40
CA LEU A 298 -12.69 15.56 5.10
C LEU A 298 -12.90 14.45 4.03
N GLN A 299 -13.95 14.60 3.23
CA GLN A 299 -14.20 13.77 2.05
C GLN A 299 -13.57 14.47 0.84
N LEU A 300 -12.41 14.00 0.39
CA LEU A 300 -11.70 14.63 -0.73
C LEU A 300 -12.46 14.37 -2.04
N PRO A 301 -12.74 15.42 -2.84
CA PRO A 301 -13.21 15.25 -4.20
C PRO A 301 -12.13 14.59 -5.07
N ILE A 302 -12.53 13.58 -5.86
CA ILE A 302 -11.59 12.80 -6.69
C ILE A 302 -11.97 12.95 -8.16
N ALA A 303 -10.95 13.14 -9.01
CA ALA A 303 -11.15 13.10 -10.46
C ALA A 303 -11.33 11.64 -10.94
N SER A 304 -12.24 11.44 -11.91
CA SER A 304 -12.19 10.25 -12.76
C SER A 304 -11.11 10.42 -13.82
N LEU A 305 -10.55 9.30 -14.29
CA LEU A 305 -9.56 9.34 -15.37
C LEU A 305 -10.14 8.78 -16.67
N TYR A 306 -9.85 9.45 -17.77
CA TYR A 306 -10.18 9.00 -19.11
C TYR A 306 -9.09 8.06 -19.61
N ASN A 307 -9.43 6.81 -19.85
CA ASN A 307 -8.53 5.86 -20.47
C ASN A 307 -8.60 6.02 -22.00
N THR A 308 -7.50 6.47 -22.61
CA THR A 308 -7.41 6.78 -24.03
C THR A 308 -7.41 5.54 -24.92
N LYS A 309 -7.14 4.33 -24.35
CA LYS A 309 -7.11 3.07 -25.11
C LYS A 309 -8.51 2.54 -25.40
N ASP A 310 -9.42 2.56 -24.43
CA ASP A 310 -10.80 2.10 -24.61
C ASP A 310 -11.83 3.23 -24.59
N THR A 311 -11.37 4.48 -24.54
CA THR A 311 -12.19 5.70 -24.64
C THR A 311 -13.29 5.83 -23.59
N LYS A 312 -12.99 5.43 -22.34
CA LYS A 312 -13.93 5.45 -21.21
C LYS A 312 -13.41 6.23 -20.01
N TYR A 313 -14.35 6.77 -19.24
CA TYR A 313 -14.07 7.37 -17.93
C TYR A 313 -14.14 6.31 -16.85
N TYR A 314 -13.15 6.28 -15.96
CA TYR A 314 -13.08 5.34 -14.85
C TYR A 314 -12.96 6.05 -13.50
N ALA A 315 -13.82 5.65 -12.56
CA ALA A 315 -13.62 5.93 -11.15
C ALA A 315 -12.48 5.06 -10.60
N PRO A 316 -11.68 5.55 -9.63
CA PRO A 316 -10.60 4.77 -9.04
C PRO A 316 -11.10 3.74 -8.01
N THR A 317 -12.06 2.92 -8.41
CA THR A 317 -12.56 1.81 -7.60
C THR A 317 -11.64 0.60 -7.73
N TYR A 318 -11.63 -0.26 -6.73
CA TYR A 318 -10.84 -1.49 -6.74
C TYR A 318 -11.17 -2.38 -7.96
N ALA A 319 -12.44 -2.49 -8.34
CA ALA A 319 -12.84 -3.26 -9.53
C ALA A 319 -12.25 -2.69 -10.84
N ASN A 320 -12.15 -1.36 -10.96
CA ASN A 320 -11.53 -0.72 -12.12
C ASN A 320 -10.00 -0.80 -12.08
N ALA A 321 -9.38 -0.90 -10.90
CA ALA A 321 -7.96 -1.20 -10.75
C ALA A 321 -7.65 -2.63 -11.20
N THR A 322 -8.43 -3.61 -10.75
CA THR A 322 -8.28 -5.02 -11.16
C THR A 322 -8.50 -5.18 -12.67
N LYS A 323 -9.46 -4.45 -13.24
CA LYS A 323 -9.65 -4.41 -14.69
C LYS A 323 -8.41 -3.89 -15.42
N ALA A 324 -7.71 -2.89 -14.87
CA ALA A 324 -6.49 -2.33 -15.46
C ALA A 324 -5.29 -3.29 -15.37
N ILE A 325 -5.19 -4.11 -14.32
CA ILE A 325 -4.16 -5.16 -14.22
C ILE A 325 -4.30 -6.18 -15.37
N GLY A 326 -5.51 -6.39 -15.85
CA GLY A 326 -5.77 -7.22 -17.03
C GLY A 326 -5.51 -8.71 -16.80
N THR A 327 -4.85 -9.35 -17.78
CA THR A 327 -4.63 -10.80 -17.83
C THR A 327 -3.20 -11.20 -17.41
N ILE A 328 -2.54 -10.44 -16.53
CA ILE A 328 -1.23 -10.86 -16.01
C ILE A 328 -1.42 -12.17 -15.25
N THR A 329 -0.56 -13.14 -15.55
CA THR A 329 -0.57 -14.47 -14.94
C THR A 329 0.54 -14.59 -13.89
N ALA A 330 0.24 -15.33 -12.83
CA ALA A 330 1.25 -15.65 -11.83
C ALA A 330 2.37 -16.54 -12.44
N PRO A 331 3.61 -16.37 -11.99
CA PRO A 331 4.71 -17.25 -12.43
C PRO A 331 4.51 -18.68 -11.92
N SER A 332 5.07 -19.66 -12.65
CA SER A 332 4.97 -21.07 -12.31
C SER A 332 6.31 -21.80 -12.44
N GLY A 333 6.43 -22.97 -11.84
CA GLY A 333 7.67 -23.75 -11.84
C GLY A 333 8.85 -22.96 -11.25
N ALA A 334 10.01 -23.03 -11.85
CA ALA A 334 11.21 -22.33 -11.38
C ALA A 334 11.05 -20.79 -11.33
N ALA A 335 10.21 -20.21 -12.19
CA ALA A 335 9.96 -18.77 -12.20
C ALA A 335 9.23 -18.28 -10.94
N ALA A 336 8.51 -19.16 -10.23
CA ALA A 336 7.86 -18.81 -8.96
C ALA A 336 8.87 -18.44 -7.85
N GLY A 337 10.09 -18.96 -7.91
CA GLY A 337 11.17 -18.62 -6.99
C GLY A 337 11.88 -17.28 -7.28
N ASP A 338 11.61 -16.66 -8.43
CA ASP A 338 12.18 -15.36 -8.77
C ASP A 338 11.24 -14.21 -8.34
N PRO A 339 11.63 -13.41 -7.33
CA PRO A 339 10.80 -12.30 -6.84
C PRO A 339 10.43 -11.26 -7.90
N THR A 340 11.22 -11.14 -8.98
CA THR A 340 10.99 -10.16 -10.07
C THR A 340 9.93 -10.61 -11.08
N GLN A 341 9.51 -11.89 -11.04
CA GLN A 341 8.50 -12.43 -11.96
C GLN A 341 7.07 -12.22 -11.44
N TRP A 342 6.90 -11.96 -10.15
CA TRP A 342 5.58 -11.73 -9.54
C TRP A 342 4.98 -10.37 -9.86
N VAL A 343 5.84 -9.37 -10.12
CA VAL A 343 5.44 -8.04 -10.58
C VAL A 343 6.37 -7.65 -11.73
N PRO A 344 5.83 -7.50 -12.95
CA PRO A 344 6.65 -7.12 -14.11
C PRO A 344 7.34 -5.77 -13.89
N VAL A 345 8.66 -5.73 -14.04
CA VAL A 345 9.49 -4.52 -13.95
C VAL A 345 10.05 -4.09 -15.31
N SER A 346 9.77 -4.85 -16.37
CA SER A 346 10.20 -4.57 -17.74
C SER A 346 9.38 -5.37 -18.76
N GLY A 347 9.57 -5.10 -20.05
CA GLY A 347 8.95 -5.83 -21.14
C GLY A 347 7.48 -5.46 -21.39
N SER A 348 6.77 -6.30 -22.16
CA SER A 348 5.39 -6.03 -22.60
C SER A 348 4.37 -6.03 -21.46
N ALA A 349 4.54 -6.88 -20.47
CA ALA A 349 3.67 -6.94 -19.30
C ALA A 349 3.80 -5.65 -18.44
N TYR A 350 5.03 -5.15 -18.23
CA TYR A 350 5.28 -3.86 -17.60
C TYR A 350 4.63 -2.71 -18.38
N ALA A 351 4.82 -2.66 -19.70
CA ALA A 351 4.24 -1.63 -20.55
C ALA A 351 2.70 -1.64 -20.51
N ALA A 352 2.08 -2.84 -20.42
CA ALA A 352 0.64 -2.99 -20.25
C ALA A 352 0.13 -2.47 -18.90
N LEU A 353 0.92 -2.65 -17.81
CA LEU A 353 0.61 -2.07 -16.51
C LEU A 353 0.78 -0.55 -16.48
N ALA A 354 1.81 -0.04 -17.15
CA ALA A 354 2.10 1.39 -17.20
C ALA A 354 1.03 2.19 -17.98
N ASN A 355 0.42 1.59 -19.01
CA ASN A 355 -0.65 2.20 -19.81
C ASN A 355 -1.69 1.13 -20.20
N PRO A 356 -2.61 0.79 -19.30
CA PRO A 356 -3.52 -0.34 -19.45
C PRO A 356 -4.52 -0.13 -20.59
N ALA A 357 -4.87 -1.24 -21.27
CA ALA A 357 -5.80 -1.25 -22.37
C ALA A 357 -7.26 -0.91 -21.95
N SER A 358 -7.60 -1.08 -20.68
CA SER A 358 -8.90 -0.73 -20.10
C SER A 358 -8.80 -0.61 -18.58
N GLY A 359 -9.83 -0.08 -17.93
CA GLY A 359 -9.82 0.15 -16.49
C GLY A 359 -9.21 1.49 -16.10
N TYR A 360 -8.98 1.68 -14.80
CA TYR A 360 -8.45 2.94 -14.29
C TYR A 360 -6.95 3.10 -14.65
N PRO A 361 -6.56 4.17 -15.36
CA PRO A 361 -5.22 4.26 -15.99
C PRO A 361 -4.04 4.16 -15.02
N VAL A 362 -4.15 4.72 -13.83
CA VAL A 362 -3.08 4.70 -12.82
C VAL A 362 -3.41 3.62 -11.79
N SER A 363 -3.03 2.39 -12.10
CA SER A 363 -3.31 1.20 -11.28
C SER A 363 -2.08 0.32 -11.14
N GLY A 364 -2.05 -0.49 -10.10
CA GLY A 364 -0.98 -1.44 -9.86
C GLY A 364 -1.23 -2.33 -8.66
N THR A 365 -0.16 -2.89 -8.13
CA THR A 365 -0.19 -3.75 -6.94
C THR A 365 0.71 -3.16 -5.85
N SER A 366 0.34 -3.35 -4.59
CA SER A 366 1.29 -3.28 -3.48
C SER A 366 1.80 -4.70 -3.22
N GLN A 367 3.08 -4.83 -2.90
CA GLN A 367 3.75 -6.10 -2.65
C GLN A 367 4.03 -6.27 -1.16
N ILE A 368 4.05 -7.52 -0.70
CA ILE A 368 4.70 -7.88 0.55
C ILE A 368 6.05 -8.53 0.25
N ILE A 369 7.07 -8.12 0.99
CA ILE A 369 8.44 -8.62 0.92
C ILE A 369 8.74 -9.28 2.26
N LEU A 370 9.14 -10.54 2.23
CA LEU A 370 9.41 -11.33 3.43
C LEU A 370 10.53 -12.34 3.19
N SER A 371 11.00 -12.99 4.24
CA SER A 371 12.03 -14.03 4.15
C SER A 371 11.36 -15.40 3.96
N GLN A 372 11.97 -16.27 3.18
CA GLN A 372 11.56 -17.67 3.18
C GLN A 372 11.93 -18.33 4.52
N CYS A 373 13.07 -17.97 5.10
CA CYS A 373 13.58 -18.57 6.34
C CYS A 373 13.52 -17.60 7.51
N TYR A 374 12.99 -18.06 8.64
CA TYR A 374 12.98 -17.37 9.93
C TYR A 374 13.70 -18.20 10.98
N SER A 375 14.69 -17.59 11.65
CA SER A 375 15.46 -18.25 12.74
C SER A 375 14.60 -18.58 13.96
N ASN A 376 13.59 -17.74 14.24
CA ASN A 376 12.53 -18.04 15.21
C ASN A 376 11.37 -18.74 14.50
N ALA A 377 11.21 -20.05 14.73
CA ALA A 377 10.16 -20.85 14.10
C ALA A 377 8.74 -20.33 14.41
N ALA A 378 8.50 -19.79 15.62
CA ALA A 378 7.20 -19.21 15.96
C ALA A 378 6.94 -17.89 15.18
N ALA A 379 7.98 -17.11 14.89
CA ALA A 379 7.86 -15.93 14.06
C ALA A 379 7.51 -16.30 12.59
N GLY A 380 8.17 -17.34 12.06
CA GLY A 380 7.86 -17.85 10.73
C GLY A 380 6.45 -18.39 10.64
N ALA A 381 5.98 -19.15 11.64
CA ALA A 381 4.60 -19.63 11.70
C ALA A 381 3.58 -18.48 11.74
N ALA A 382 3.81 -17.47 12.59
CA ALA A 382 2.92 -16.31 12.67
C ALA A 382 2.86 -15.52 11.34
N VAL A 383 3.99 -15.34 10.65
CA VAL A 383 4.02 -14.70 9.33
C VAL A 383 3.28 -15.54 8.29
N HIS A 384 3.49 -16.85 8.29
CA HIS A 384 2.78 -17.79 7.41
C HIS A 384 1.25 -17.68 7.62
N ASP A 385 0.79 -17.77 8.87
CA ASP A 385 -0.64 -17.80 9.19
C ASP A 385 -1.31 -16.43 8.93
N PHE A 386 -0.59 -15.32 9.17
CA PHE A 386 -1.06 -13.99 8.77
C PHE A 386 -1.29 -13.91 7.25
N LEU A 387 -0.34 -14.38 6.45
CA LEU A 387 -0.46 -14.40 4.99
C LEU A 387 -1.54 -15.37 4.51
N ASN A 388 -1.63 -16.54 5.11
CA ASN A 388 -2.68 -17.49 4.77
C ASN A 388 -4.07 -16.89 4.99
N ASN A 389 -4.28 -16.18 6.11
CA ASN A 389 -5.49 -15.42 6.36
C ASN A 389 -5.72 -14.34 5.30
N HIS A 390 -4.68 -13.56 4.95
CA HIS A 390 -4.80 -12.52 3.93
C HIS A 390 -5.32 -13.06 2.59
N TYR A 391 -4.78 -14.18 2.11
CA TYR A 391 -5.13 -14.71 0.79
C TYR A 391 -6.35 -15.62 0.76
N THR A 392 -6.80 -16.18 1.90
CA THR A 392 -7.86 -17.20 1.91
C THR A 392 -9.07 -16.85 2.76
N ASN A 393 -8.96 -15.89 3.70
CA ASN A 393 -10.03 -15.58 4.65
C ASN A 393 -10.92 -14.42 4.14
N ALA A 394 -12.21 -14.69 4.00
CA ALA A 394 -13.19 -13.71 3.52
C ALA A 394 -13.28 -12.43 4.39
N SER A 395 -12.99 -12.51 5.70
CA SER A 395 -12.96 -11.33 6.57
C SER A 395 -11.81 -10.39 6.21
N TYR A 396 -10.64 -10.93 5.84
CA TYR A 396 -9.51 -10.13 5.35
C TYR A 396 -9.82 -9.52 3.99
N ALA A 397 -10.41 -10.28 3.07
CA ALA A 397 -10.88 -9.74 1.79
C ALA A 397 -11.87 -8.58 1.99
N SER A 398 -12.75 -8.67 2.99
CA SER A 398 -13.68 -7.59 3.34
C SER A 398 -12.97 -6.33 3.85
N VAL A 399 -11.90 -6.47 4.64
CA VAL A 399 -11.04 -5.34 5.08
C VAL A 399 -10.35 -4.72 3.88
N VAL A 400 -9.79 -5.51 2.97
CA VAL A 400 -9.14 -5.04 1.74
C VAL A 400 -10.12 -4.23 0.89
N HIS A 401 -11.30 -4.77 0.57
CA HIS A 401 -12.33 -4.06 -0.20
C HIS A 401 -12.86 -2.81 0.52
N GLY A 402 -13.07 -2.91 1.83
CA GLY A 402 -13.53 -1.79 2.66
C GLY A 402 -12.58 -0.61 2.70
N ASN A 403 -11.29 -0.83 2.44
CA ASN A 403 -10.27 0.20 2.28
C ASN A 403 -10.03 0.63 0.82
N GLY A 404 -10.85 0.15 -0.12
CA GLY A 404 -10.82 0.58 -1.52
C GLY A 404 -9.78 -0.12 -2.39
N PHE A 405 -9.27 -1.25 -1.93
CA PHE A 405 -8.34 -2.12 -2.65
C PHE A 405 -9.05 -3.40 -3.11
N ASP A 406 -8.47 -4.10 -4.08
CA ASP A 406 -8.92 -5.45 -4.43
C ASP A 406 -7.93 -6.49 -3.92
N THR A 407 -8.44 -7.69 -3.68
CA THR A 407 -7.59 -8.86 -3.50
C THR A 407 -6.88 -9.17 -4.82
N VAL A 408 -5.73 -9.83 -4.74
CA VAL A 408 -5.05 -10.26 -5.97
C VAL A 408 -5.92 -11.29 -6.72
N PRO A 409 -5.87 -11.34 -8.07
CA PRO A 409 -6.66 -12.27 -8.85
C PRO A 409 -6.49 -13.72 -8.39
N SER A 410 -7.54 -14.54 -8.49
CA SER A 410 -7.58 -15.91 -7.97
C SER A 410 -6.44 -16.81 -8.47
N GLY A 411 -5.96 -16.60 -9.70
CA GLY A 411 -4.78 -17.31 -10.22
C GLY A 411 -3.51 -17.00 -9.43
N PHE A 412 -3.34 -15.75 -8.98
CA PHE A 412 -2.24 -15.37 -8.08
C PHE A 412 -2.42 -15.96 -6.69
N GLN A 413 -3.64 -15.90 -6.12
CA GLN A 413 -3.91 -16.51 -4.80
C GLN A 413 -3.59 -18.00 -4.79
N THR A 414 -4.00 -18.74 -5.83
CA THR A 414 -3.71 -20.15 -5.97
C THR A 414 -2.20 -20.40 -6.09
N ALA A 415 -1.49 -19.65 -6.92
CA ALA A 415 -0.05 -19.78 -7.10
C ALA A 415 0.72 -19.42 -5.80
N ILE A 416 0.32 -18.37 -5.09
CA ILE A 416 0.92 -17.99 -3.80
C ILE A 416 0.70 -19.10 -2.77
N SER A 417 -0.53 -19.58 -2.62
CA SER A 417 -0.86 -20.64 -1.67
C SER A 417 -0.09 -21.94 -1.95
N SER A 418 0.04 -22.33 -3.22
CA SER A 418 0.73 -23.58 -3.58
C SER A 418 2.25 -23.52 -3.49
N ASN A 419 2.86 -22.32 -3.58
CA ASN A 419 4.31 -22.16 -3.53
C ASN A 419 4.82 -21.71 -2.16
N PHE A 420 4.14 -20.77 -1.49
CA PHE A 420 4.70 -20.09 -0.30
C PHE A 420 3.96 -20.45 1.00
N LEU A 421 2.69 -20.89 0.91
CA LEU A 421 1.87 -21.25 2.08
C LEU A 421 1.66 -22.78 2.19
N SER A 422 2.11 -23.52 1.20
CA SER A 422 2.21 -24.98 1.22
C SER A 422 3.22 -25.38 0.16
N ASN A 423 3.81 -26.56 0.31
CA ASN A 423 4.69 -27.13 -0.73
C ASN A 423 3.93 -27.98 -1.75
N SER A 424 2.66 -27.68 -2.03
CA SER A 424 1.85 -28.45 -2.97
C SER A 424 2.33 -28.34 -4.43
N SER A 425 3.12 -27.30 -4.74
CA SER A 425 3.81 -27.15 -6.02
C SER A 425 5.09 -28.00 -6.15
N ASN A 426 5.61 -28.57 -5.05
CA ASN A 426 6.91 -29.23 -4.94
C ASN A 426 8.12 -28.36 -5.37
N ASN A 427 8.02 -27.05 -5.19
CA ASN A 427 9.09 -26.11 -5.50
C ASN A 427 9.96 -25.77 -4.28
N PHE A 428 9.59 -26.21 -3.08
CA PHE A 428 10.31 -25.96 -1.82
C PHE A 428 10.51 -24.46 -1.54
N LEU A 429 9.48 -23.65 -1.83
CA LEU A 429 9.48 -22.20 -1.65
C LEU A 429 8.67 -21.74 -0.43
N ASP A 430 8.00 -22.67 0.25
CA ASP A 430 7.16 -22.35 1.40
C ASP A 430 7.96 -21.80 2.58
N ILE A 431 7.31 -20.97 3.37
CA ILE A 431 7.92 -20.29 4.51
C ILE A 431 8.40 -21.34 5.53
N ASN A 432 9.67 -21.27 5.88
CA ASN A 432 10.35 -22.22 6.77
C ASN A 432 10.41 -23.68 6.24
N ASP A 433 10.44 -23.89 4.92
CA ASP A 433 10.70 -25.22 4.36
C ASP A 433 11.98 -25.82 4.96
N SER A 434 11.86 -27.01 5.55
CA SER A 434 12.96 -27.65 6.27
C SER A 434 14.11 -28.14 5.39
N SER A 435 13.90 -28.24 4.08
CA SER A 435 14.95 -28.59 3.10
C SER A 435 15.81 -27.39 2.70
N VAL A 436 15.31 -26.15 2.97
CA VAL A 436 15.97 -24.88 2.62
C VAL A 436 16.46 -24.18 3.88
N CYS A 437 15.69 -24.23 4.97
CA CYS A 437 15.89 -23.46 6.18
C CYS A 437 16.38 -24.33 7.35
N GLY A 438 17.20 -23.77 8.27
CA GLY A 438 17.63 -24.44 9.48
C GLY A 438 18.91 -25.26 9.34
N ALA A 439 19.03 -26.36 10.06
CA ALA A 439 20.26 -27.16 10.13
C ALA A 439 20.66 -27.73 8.77
N GLY A 440 21.73 -27.23 8.19
CA GLY A 440 22.23 -27.61 6.86
C GLY A 440 21.76 -26.69 5.72
N GLY A 441 20.86 -25.74 6.00
CA GLY A 441 20.37 -24.71 5.08
C GLY A 441 20.68 -23.29 5.60
N PHE A 442 19.81 -22.35 5.22
CA PHE A 442 19.93 -20.96 5.66
C PHE A 442 19.51 -20.78 7.13
N ALA A 443 20.25 -19.95 7.86
CA ALA A 443 19.95 -19.67 9.27
C ALA A 443 18.59 -18.97 9.49
N GLY A 444 18.17 -18.21 8.50
CA GLY A 444 16.95 -17.43 8.58
C GLY A 444 17.14 -16.06 9.23
N ARG A 445 16.07 -15.28 9.13
CA ARG A 445 16.00 -13.91 9.64
C ARG A 445 15.65 -13.86 11.12
#